data_8084244de11ccd09963470ee25b8121e
#
_entry.id   8084244de11ccd09963470ee25b8121e
#
_cell.length_a   1.000
_cell.length_b   1.000
_cell.length_c   1.000
_cell.angle_alpha   90.00
_cell.angle_beta   90.00
_cell.angle_gamma   90.00
#
_symmetry.space_group_name_H-M   'P 1'
#
loop_
_entity.id
_entity.type
_entity.pdbx_description
1 polymer ?
#
loop_
_entity_poly.entity_id
_entity_poly.type
_entity_poly.pdbx_seq_one_letter_code
_entity_poly.pdbx_strand_id
1 'polypeptide(L)'
;KDCIKKSHVTVFITVLMLLTFCFLFAKPASTFAATDVPGRATMQDISTPAFGQVKLTWKKADNATDYRIYYKEKKAGKWTKLASVKAGTTSYTHKASAKYPLTTGRSYAYTVKAYNSASKKYGAYNKRGIMIQILPETVKLNKAEVNSDKISVNLSWSKAGGCDAYEIYRRTYRSSWKRIARVKSNTLKYKDTTPVRGWANYYAVCGYDSKTKTTGNRSNILLAVLDSPQFTFPTVRDAYVDVLRAVKAGDKIGMIEPMPYGTVNLEYFVFDMNNDSIPELIVGSDCPWEEGDKTYTRKI
;
A
#
# COMPACT_ATOMS: atom_id res chain seq x y z
N LYS A 1 14.33 82.90 -34.38
CA LYS A 1 13.92 81.69 -35.10
C LYS A 1 15.02 80.62 -35.11
N ASP A 2 16.25 80.91 -34.77
CA ASP A 2 17.39 79.92 -34.86
C ASP A 2 17.71 79.18 -33.57
N CYS A 3 17.13 79.60 -32.46
CA CYS A 3 17.40 78.94 -31.18
C CYS A 3 16.62 77.59 -30.98
N ILE A 4 15.49 77.44 -31.67
CA ILE A 4 14.66 76.24 -31.52
C ILE A 4 15.17 75.06 -32.37
N LYS A 5 15.84 75.31 -33.49
CA LYS A 5 16.40 74.25 -34.37
C LYS A 5 17.61 73.52 -33.78
N LYS A 6 18.43 74.22 -32.97
CA LYS A 6 19.60 73.55 -32.31
C LYS A 6 19.23 72.63 -31.18
N SER A 7 18.11 72.87 -30.47
CA SER A 7 17.63 72.04 -29.39
C SER A 7 17.13 70.63 -29.83
N HIS A 8 16.44 70.60 -30.98
CA HIS A 8 15.92 69.32 -31.49
C HIS A 8 16.98 68.38 -32.08
N VAL A 9 18.02 68.90 -32.64
CA VAL A 9 19.13 68.11 -33.20
C VAL A 9 20.00 67.55 -32.10
N THR A 10 20.24 68.29 -31.02
CA THR A 10 20.99 67.74 -29.84
C THR A 10 20.23 66.68 -29.08
N VAL A 11 18.90 66.83 -28.93
CA VAL A 11 18.07 65.79 -28.28
C VAL A 11 18.00 64.55 -29.15
N PHE A 12 17.92 64.67 -30.49
CA PHE A 12 17.87 63.49 -31.37
C PHE A 12 19.17 62.68 -31.36
N ILE A 13 20.32 63.37 -31.32
CA ILE A 13 21.64 62.71 -31.27
C ILE A 13 21.88 62.04 -29.93
N THR A 14 21.45 62.63 -28.81
CA THR A 14 21.56 62.00 -27.48
C THR A 14 20.61 60.80 -27.31
N VAL A 15 19.38 60.85 -27.85
CA VAL A 15 18.45 59.70 -27.82
C VAL A 15 18.93 58.57 -28.74
N LEU A 16 19.51 58.92 -29.92
CA LEU A 16 20.07 57.92 -30.82
C LEU A 16 21.35 57.29 -30.27
N MET A 17 22.22 58.06 -29.57
CA MET A 17 23.39 57.49 -28.87
C MET A 17 23.00 56.63 -27.66
N LEU A 18 21.94 56.97 -26.89
CA LEU A 18 21.42 56.15 -25.79
C LEU A 18 20.79 54.84 -26.30
N LEU A 19 20.11 54.82 -27.42
CA LEU A 19 19.59 53.66 -28.07
C LEU A 19 20.67 52.72 -28.63
N THR A 20 21.74 53.27 -29.21
CA THR A 20 22.89 52.50 -29.71
C THR A 20 23.74 51.97 -28.55
N PHE A 21 23.85 52.72 -27.43
CA PHE A 21 24.58 52.23 -26.24
C PHE A 21 23.84 51.12 -25.47
N CYS A 22 22.49 51.10 -25.46
CA CYS A 22 21.71 49.98 -24.91
C CYS A 22 21.87 48.68 -25.72
N PHE A 23 22.13 48.75 -27.04
CA PHE A 23 22.35 47.56 -27.86
C PHE A 23 23.75 46.95 -27.71
N LEU A 24 24.74 47.73 -27.26
CA LEU A 24 26.12 47.25 -27.10
C LEU A 24 26.39 46.52 -25.80
N PHE A 25 25.48 46.59 -24.80
CA PHE A 25 25.56 45.84 -23.54
C PHE A 25 24.51 44.77 -23.37
N ALA A 26 23.66 44.51 -24.37
CA ALA A 26 22.88 43.26 -24.39
C ALA A 26 23.89 42.13 -24.57
N LYS A 27 24.35 41.56 -23.45
CA LYS A 27 25.00 40.25 -23.49
C LYS A 27 24.11 39.35 -24.34
N PRO A 28 24.61 38.69 -25.39
CA PRO A 28 23.80 37.70 -26.08
C PRO A 28 23.34 36.75 -24.98
N ALA A 29 22.03 36.65 -24.78
CA ALA A 29 21.49 35.56 -23.99
C ALA A 29 22.12 34.32 -24.61
N SER A 30 23.04 33.70 -23.87
CA SER A 30 23.57 32.41 -24.27
C SER A 30 22.36 31.50 -24.37
N THR A 31 21.79 31.36 -25.54
CA THR A 31 20.88 30.30 -25.87
C THR A 31 21.71 29.03 -25.70
N PHE A 32 21.72 28.46 -24.50
CA PHE A 32 22.13 27.08 -24.36
C PHE A 32 21.31 26.35 -25.41
N ALA A 33 21.95 25.90 -26.46
CA ALA A 33 21.30 25.05 -27.44
C ALA A 33 20.65 23.90 -26.64
N ALA A 34 19.34 23.87 -26.62
CA ALA A 34 18.61 22.83 -25.93
C ALA A 34 19.19 21.51 -26.45
N THR A 35 19.79 20.74 -25.56
CA THR A 35 20.39 19.48 -25.98
C THR A 35 19.29 18.65 -26.62
N ASP A 36 19.46 18.28 -27.89
CA ASP A 36 18.48 17.45 -28.64
C ASP A 36 18.27 16.08 -28.01
N VAL A 37 19.06 15.73 -27.00
CA VAL A 37 18.96 14.48 -26.26
C VAL A 37 18.01 14.68 -25.08
N PRO A 38 16.96 13.89 -24.96
CA PRO A 38 16.07 13.95 -23.80
C PRO A 38 16.78 13.64 -22.50
N GLY A 39 16.30 14.25 -21.42
CA GLY A 39 16.67 13.89 -20.08
C GLY A 39 16.27 12.44 -19.73
N ARG A 40 16.66 11.97 -18.53
CA ARG A 40 16.31 10.63 -18.06
C ARG A 40 14.87 10.58 -17.55
N ALA A 41 14.06 9.67 -18.07
CA ALA A 41 12.78 9.29 -17.46
C ALA A 41 13.05 8.47 -16.19
N THR A 42 12.89 9.09 -15.02
CA THR A 42 13.11 8.42 -13.74
C THR A 42 11.81 7.80 -13.25
N MET A 43 11.76 6.47 -13.18
CA MET A 43 10.61 5.74 -12.64
C MET A 43 10.44 6.05 -11.16
N GLN A 44 9.19 6.29 -10.73
CA GLN A 44 8.83 6.63 -9.36
C GLN A 44 8.20 5.44 -8.64
N ASP A 45 7.21 4.81 -9.28
CA ASP A 45 6.46 3.72 -8.67
C ASP A 45 6.11 2.63 -9.67
N ILE A 46 5.90 1.41 -9.14
CA ILE A 46 5.38 0.26 -9.86
C ILE A 46 4.45 -0.52 -8.93
N SER A 47 3.23 -0.77 -9.36
CA SER A 47 2.20 -1.44 -8.56
C SER A 47 1.31 -2.33 -9.41
N THR A 48 0.51 -3.18 -8.74
CA THR A 48 -0.51 -4.03 -9.36
C THR A 48 -1.89 -3.55 -8.91
N PRO A 49 -2.51 -2.56 -9.58
CA PRO A 49 -3.78 -1.97 -9.15
C PRO A 49 -4.95 -2.95 -9.26
N ALA A 50 -4.83 -3.96 -10.11
CA ALA A 50 -5.78 -5.05 -10.24
C ALA A 50 -5.05 -6.30 -10.77
N PHE A 51 -5.67 -7.47 -10.66
CA PHE A 51 -5.14 -8.70 -11.23
C PHE A 51 -4.90 -8.56 -12.74
N GLY A 52 -3.75 -9.02 -13.20
CA GLY A 52 -3.34 -8.91 -14.60
C GLY A 52 -3.00 -7.48 -15.05
N GLN A 53 -2.76 -6.56 -14.15
CA GLN A 53 -2.36 -5.18 -14.47
C GLN A 53 -1.12 -4.76 -13.69
N VAL A 54 -0.25 -4.00 -14.38
CA VAL A 54 0.92 -3.34 -13.77
C VAL A 54 0.88 -1.86 -14.13
N LYS A 55 0.79 -1.00 -13.12
CA LYS A 55 0.85 0.45 -13.27
C LYS A 55 2.25 0.96 -13.00
N LEU A 56 2.72 1.83 -13.87
CA LEU A 56 4.01 2.51 -13.79
C LEU A 56 3.79 4.01 -13.68
N THR A 57 4.63 4.69 -12.91
CA THR A 57 4.72 6.15 -12.90
C THR A 57 6.18 6.58 -13.01
N TRP A 58 6.41 7.77 -13.59
CA TRP A 58 7.77 8.32 -13.76
C TRP A 58 7.76 9.83 -13.70
N LYS A 59 8.92 10.42 -13.42
CA LYS A 59 9.13 11.87 -13.51
C LYS A 59 9.27 12.29 -14.97
N LYS A 60 8.68 13.46 -15.30
CA LYS A 60 8.84 14.08 -16.60
C LYS A 60 10.32 14.32 -16.88
N ALA A 61 10.74 14.06 -18.11
CA ALA A 61 12.10 14.29 -18.59
C ALA A 61 12.13 15.51 -19.51
N ASP A 62 13.16 16.33 -19.38
CA ASP A 62 13.35 17.49 -20.22
C ASP A 62 13.58 17.07 -21.68
N ASN A 63 13.16 17.90 -22.63
CA ASN A 63 13.27 17.69 -24.07
C ASN A 63 12.66 16.39 -24.60
N ALA A 64 11.81 15.71 -23.81
CA ALA A 64 11.06 14.55 -24.26
C ALA A 64 9.82 15.00 -25.04
N THR A 65 9.57 14.42 -26.21
CA THR A 65 8.31 14.52 -26.95
C THR A 65 7.39 13.34 -26.68
N ASP A 66 7.98 12.20 -26.33
CA ASP A 66 7.31 10.94 -26.12
C ASP A 66 8.04 10.14 -25.04
N TYR A 67 7.33 9.18 -24.44
CA TYR A 67 7.92 8.12 -23.62
C TYR A 67 7.64 6.78 -24.28
N ARG A 68 8.64 5.89 -24.28
CA ARG A 68 8.51 4.51 -24.77
C ARG A 68 8.67 3.56 -23.60
N ILE A 69 7.61 2.78 -23.36
CA ILE A 69 7.50 1.85 -22.24
C ILE A 69 7.93 0.48 -22.72
N TYR A 70 8.81 -0.16 -21.96
CA TYR A 70 9.32 -1.49 -22.23
C TYR A 70 9.14 -2.41 -21.02
N TYR A 71 8.93 -3.68 -21.29
CA TYR A 71 8.96 -4.72 -20.27
C TYR A 71 9.74 -5.94 -20.77
N LYS A 72 10.10 -6.80 -19.85
CA LYS A 72 10.60 -8.15 -20.13
C LYS A 72 10.32 -9.04 -18.92
N GLU A 73 10.13 -10.35 -19.14
CA GLU A 73 10.22 -11.31 -18.06
C GLU A 73 11.66 -11.30 -17.49
N LYS A 74 11.82 -11.50 -16.18
CA LYS A 74 13.12 -11.47 -15.50
C LYS A 74 14.18 -12.35 -16.19
N LYS A 75 13.78 -13.51 -16.67
CA LYS A 75 14.67 -14.47 -17.37
C LYS A 75 14.91 -14.13 -18.84
N ALA A 76 14.15 -13.20 -19.43
CA ALA A 76 14.29 -12.84 -20.83
C ALA A 76 15.45 -11.85 -21.05
N GLY A 77 16.26 -12.09 -22.08
CA GLY A 77 17.39 -11.21 -22.42
C GLY A 77 16.97 -9.89 -23.08
N LYS A 78 15.86 -9.88 -23.81
CA LYS A 78 15.42 -8.75 -24.67
C LYS A 78 14.25 -7.99 -24.09
N TRP A 79 14.29 -6.67 -24.24
CA TRP A 79 13.18 -5.78 -23.90
C TRP A 79 12.13 -5.77 -25.01
N THR A 80 10.86 -5.90 -24.65
CA THR A 80 9.70 -5.76 -25.53
C THR A 80 9.07 -4.40 -25.31
N LYS A 81 8.84 -3.64 -26.39
CA LYS A 81 8.13 -2.37 -26.33
C LYS A 81 6.63 -2.63 -26.15
N LEU A 82 6.06 -2.06 -25.10
CA LEU A 82 4.62 -2.11 -24.81
C LEU A 82 3.85 -1.00 -25.50
N ALA A 83 4.33 0.23 -25.33
CA ALA A 83 3.62 1.42 -25.77
C ALA A 83 4.55 2.58 -26.05
N SER A 84 4.00 3.60 -26.70
CA SER A 84 4.53 4.97 -26.77
C SER A 84 3.42 5.91 -26.31
N VAL A 85 3.75 6.85 -25.44
CA VAL A 85 2.85 7.89 -24.94
C VAL A 85 3.46 9.27 -25.07
N LYS A 86 2.64 10.31 -25.19
CA LYS A 86 3.11 11.70 -25.32
C LYS A 86 3.79 12.21 -24.04
N ALA A 87 4.65 13.22 -24.17
CA ALA A 87 5.44 13.78 -23.07
C ALA A 87 4.62 14.29 -21.88
N GLY A 88 3.35 14.67 -22.07
CA GLY A 88 2.43 15.04 -20.99
C GLY A 88 1.99 13.89 -20.11
N THR A 89 2.17 12.64 -20.56
CA THR A 89 1.77 11.43 -19.82
C THR A 89 2.94 10.93 -18.98
N THR A 90 2.72 10.78 -17.67
CA THR A 90 3.73 10.30 -16.71
C THR A 90 3.33 9.00 -16.01
N SER A 91 2.32 8.32 -16.55
CA SER A 91 1.87 7.00 -16.06
C SER A 91 1.44 6.11 -17.23
N TYR A 92 1.52 4.80 -17.01
CA TYR A 92 1.04 3.79 -17.95
C TYR A 92 0.60 2.55 -17.20
N THR A 93 -0.54 1.98 -17.64
CA THR A 93 -1.02 0.70 -17.10
C THR A 93 -0.89 -0.38 -18.17
N HIS A 94 0.01 -1.32 -17.96
CA HIS A 94 0.12 -2.54 -18.73
C HIS A 94 -1.01 -3.48 -18.29
N LYS A 95 -1.92 -3.82 -19.22
CA LYS A 95 -2.95 -4.85 -19.04
C LYS A 95 -2.49 -6.11 -19.74
N ALA A 96 -2.56 -7.24 -19.04
CA ALA A 96 -2.21 -8.54 -19.60
C ALA A 96 -3.03 -8.86 -20.85
N SER A 97 -2.37 -9.40 -21.85
CA SER A 97 -2.99 -9.85 -23.11
C SER A 97 -2.22 -11.04 -23.67
N ALA A 98 -2.76 -11.70 -24.71
CA ALA A 98 -2.05 -12.79 -25.39
C ALA A 98 -0.68 -12.35 -25.94
N LYS A 99 -0.59 -11.11 -26.45
CA LYS A 99 0.64 -10.52 -26.98
C LYS A 99 1.62 -10.08 -25.90
N TYR A 100 1.10 -9.61 -24.78
CA TYR A 100 1.88 -9.07 -23.66
C TYR A 100 1.39 -9.73 -22.35
N PRO A 101 1.77 -10.99 -22.10
CA PRO A 101 1.26 -11.73 -20.95
C PRO A 101 1.86 -11.26 -19.63
N LEU A 102 1.05 -11.37 -18.57
CA LEU A 102 1.46 -11.27 -17.17
C LEU A 102 1.06 -12.58 -16.47
N THR A 103 2.01 -13.48 -16.35
CA THR A 103 1.77 -14.82 -15.78
C THR A 103 2.02 -14.80 -14.28
N THR A 104 1.08 -15.33 -13.49
CA THR A 104 1.21 -15.48 -12.05
C THR A 104 2.50 -16.21 -11.68
N GLY A 105 3.14 -15.77 -10.60
CA GLY A 105 4.39 -16.31 -10.08
C GLY A 105 5.64 -15.84 -10.82
N ARG A 106 5.49 -15.21 -12.00
CA ARG A 106 6.62 -14.69 -12.76
C ARG A 106 6.91 -13.23 -12.38
N SER A 107 8.20 -12.88 -12.48
CA SER A 107 8.68 -11.50 -12.26
C SER A 107 8.98 -10.82 -13.59
N TYR A 108 8.59 -9.59 -13.70
CA TYR A 108 8.79 -8.74 -14.87
C TYR A 108 9.57 -7.49 -14.50
N ALA A 109 10.48 -7.09 -15.38
CA ALA A 109 11.18 -5.82 -15.28
C ALA A 109 10.56 -4.81 -16.24
N TYR A 110 10.45 -3.57 -15.80
CA TYR A 110 9.93 -2.45 -16.59
C TYR A 110 10.93 -1.32 -16.65
N THR A 111 10.97 -0.63 -17.79
CA THR A 111 11.73 0.60 -17.95
C THR A 111 11.01 1.56 -18.89
N VAL A 112 11.23 2.85 -18.68
CA VAL A 112 10.71 3.92 -19.52
C VAL A 112 11.89 4.66 -20.13
N LYS A 113 11.82 4.92 -21.43
CA LYS A 113 12.81 5.72 -22.18
C LYS A 113 12.15 6.98 -22.67
N ALA A 114 12.69 8.13 -22.31
CA ALA A 114 12.34 9.40 -22.94
C ALA A 114 12.85 9.41 -24.39
N TYR A 115 12.08 9.96 -25.28
CA TYR A 115 12.39 10.04 -26.72
C TYR A 115 12.07 11.45 -27.24
N ASN A 116 12.93 11.99 -28.09
CA ASN A 116 12.68 13.20 -28.81
C ASN A 116 12.48 12.86 -30.30
N SER A 117 11.30 13.17 -30.84
CA SER A 117 10.92 12.81 -32.20
C SER A 117 11.65 13.66 -33.28
N ALA A 118 12.01 14.90 -32.93
CA ALA A 118 12.73 15.78 -33.85
C ALA A 118 14.18 15.30 -34.06
N SER A 119 14.89 15.05 -32.95
CA SER A 119 16.28 14.58 -33.01
C SER A 119 16.43 13.08 -33.20
N LYS A 120 15.32 12.31 -33.07
CA LYS A 120 15.30 10.85 -33.08
C LYS A 120 16.20 10.20 -32.03
N LYS A 121 16.50 10.90 -30.92
CA LYS A 121 17.38 10.43 -29.85
C LYS A 121 16.60 9.96 -28.64
N TYR A 122 17.21 9.06 -27.87
CA TYR A 122 16.73 8.57 -26.58
C TYR A 122 17.53 9.16 -25.44
N GLY A 123 16.86 9.48 -24.36
CA GLY A 123 17.49 9.79 -23.09
C GLY A 123 18.06 8.57 -22.39
N ALA A 124 18.86 8.82 -21.36
CA ALA A 124 19.33 7.75 -20.46
C ALA A 124 18.14 7.06 -19.78
N TYR A 125 18.29 5.79 -19.46
CA TYR A 125 17.24 4.98 -18.83
C TYR A 125 17.80 3.93 -17.87
N ASN A 126 16.96 3.38 -17.03
CA ASN A 126 17.33 2.29 -16.15
C ASN A 126 17.46 0.98 -16.97
N LYS A 127 18.70 0.55 -17.23
CA LYS A 127 18.99 -0.67 -18.00
C LYS A 127 18.56 -1.95 -17.29
N ARG A 128 18.52 -1.98 -15.94
CA ARG A 128 18.03 -3.12 -15.15
C ARG A 128 16.51 -3.18 -15.12
N GLY A 129 15.87 -1.99 -15.15
CA GLY A 129 14.44 -1.82 -14.91
C GLY A 129 14.07 -1.90 -13.43
N ILE A 130 12.79 -1.70 -13.14
CA ILE A 130 12.19 -1.95 -11.82
C ILE A 130 11.41 -3.26 -11.93
N MET A 131 11.56 -4.11 -10.92
CA MET A 131 11.00 -5.46 -10.91
C MET A 131 9.68 -5.50 -10.15
N ILE A 132 8.75 -6.32 -10.67
CA ILE A 132 7.52 -6.68 -9.97
C ILE A 132 7.22 -8.16 -10.22
N GLN A 133 6.73 -8.86 -9.18
CA GLN A 133 6.22 -10.22 -9.32
C GLN A 133 4.70 -10.17 -9.44
N ILE A 134 4.14 -10.97 -10.34
CA ILE A 134 2.70 -11.12 -10.48
C ILE A 134 2.24 -12.19 -9.49
N LEU A 135 1.41 -11.79 -8.55
CA LEU A 135 0.81 -12.68 -7.56
C LEU A 135 -0.60 -13.09 -7.99
N PRO A 136 -1.14 -14.20 -7.45
CA PRO A 136 -2.57 -14.47 -7.51
C PRO A 136 -3.36 -13.26 -7.00
N GLU A 137 -4.55 -13.07 -7.54
CA GLU A 137 -5.47 -12.03 -7.07
C GLU A 137 -5.78 -12.21 -5.58
N THR A 138 -5.83 -11.08 -4.86
CA THR A 138 -6.17 -11.11 -3.44
C THR A 138 -7.61 -11.59 -3.27
N VAL A 139 -7.79 -12.65 -2.51
CA VAL A 139 -9.10 -13.25 -2.21
C VAL A 139 -9.91 -12.31 -1.33
N LYS A 140 -11.22 -12.25 -1.51
CA LYS A 140 -12.15 -11.66 -0.55
C LYS A 140 -12.78 -12.76 0.28
N LEU A 141 -12.45 -12.85 1.57
CA LEU A 141 -13.12 -13.72 2.53
C LEU A 141 -14.47 -13.08 2.91
N ASN A 142 -15.56 -13.79 2.63
CA ASN A 142 -16.92 -13.26 2.79
C ASN A 142 -17.51 -13.61 4.15
N LYS A 143 -17.20 -14.82 4.68
CA LYS A 143 -17.76 -15.33 5.93
C LYS A 143 -16.76 -16.16 6.71
N ALA A 144 -16.82 -16.06 8.03
CA ALA A 144 -16.22 -16.94 9.01
C ALA A 144 -17.23 -17.10 10.16
N GLU A 145 -18.13 -18.06 10.06
CA GLU A 145 -19.28 -18.21 10.96
C GLU A 145 -19.16 -19.52 11.76
N VAL A 146 -19.38 -19.42 13.06
CA VAL A 146 -19.50 -20.61 13.92
C VAL A 146 -20.72 -21.41 13.47
N ASN A 147 -20.54 -22.70 13.24
CA ASN A 147 -21.61 -23.58 12.81
C ASN A 147 -22.59 -23.87 13.96
N SER A 148 -23.78 -24.36 13.64
CA SER A 148 -24.81 -24.74 14.62
C SER A 148 -24.32 -25.79 15.61
N ASP A 149 -23.34 -26.61 15.22
CA ASP A 149 -22.69 -27.62 16.11
C ASP A 149 -21.82 -26.98 17.21
N LYS A 150 -21.59 -25.63 17.19
CA LYS A 150 -20.77 -24.87 18.14
C LYS A 150 -19.30 -25.34 18.28
N ILE A 151 -18.83 -26.21 17.36
CA ILE A 151 -17.48 -26.80 17.41
C ILE A 151 -16.70 -26.61 16.11
N SER A 152 -17.32 -26.06 15.09
CA SER A 152 -16.70 -25.84 13.77
C SER A 152 -17.02 -24.47 13.23
N VAL A 153 -16.20 -24.02 12.24
CA VAL A 153 -16.35 -22.71 11.58
C VAL A 153 -16.51 -22.92 10.08
N ASN A 154 -17.57 -22.33 9.53
CA ASN A 154 -17.80 -22.31 8.09
C ASN A 154 -17.19 -21.06 7.49
N LEU A 155 -16.31 -21.26 6.52
CA LEU A 155 -15.67 -20.18 5.74
C LEU A 155 -16.24 -20.16 4.33
N SER A 156 -16.40 -18.96 3.75
CA SER A 156 -16.67 -18.80 2.32
C SER A 156 -15.98 -17.57 1.77
N TRP A 157 -15.59 -17.62 0.50
CA TRP A 157 -14.86 -16.55 -0.18
C TRP A 157 -15.26 -16.41 -1.64
N SER A 158 -14.88 -15.28 -2.24
CA SER A 158 -15.11 -15.03 -3.66
C SER A 158 -14.00 -15.66 -4.49
N LYS A 159 -14.37 -16.06 -5.74
CA LYS A 159 -13.39 -16.56 -6.71
C LYS A 159 -12.35 -15.48 -7.01
N ALA A 160 -11.08 -15.89 -7.10
CA ALA A 160 -9.96 -15.02 -7.44
C ALA A 160 -9.23 -15.54 -8.69
N GLY A 161 -8.63 -14.63 -9.45
CA GLY A 161 -7.89 -14.96 -10.66
C GLY A 161 -6.45 -15.40 -10.35
N GLY A 162 -5.82 -16.07 -11.33
CA GLY A 162 -4.39 -16.43 -11.26
C GLY A 162 -4.03 -17.50 -10.26
N CYS A 163 -5.00 -18.29 -9.79
CA CYS A 163 -4.77 -19.39 -8.87
C CYS A 163 -5.53 -20.64 -9.33
N ASP A 164 -4.99 -21.82 -9.04
CA ASP A 164 -5.63 -23.12 -9.25
C ASP A 164 -6.01 -23.81 -7.92
N ALA A 165 -5.66 -23.19 -6.81
CA ALA A 165 -6.04 -23.63 -5.46
C ALA A 165 -6.18 -22.42 -4.52
N TYR A 166 -6.81 -22.65 -3.37
CA TYR A 166 -6.85 -21.72 -2.24
C TYR A 166 -6.18 -22.33 -1.04
N GLU A 167 -5.40 -21.54 -0.33
CA GLU A 167 -4.81 -21.90 0.96
C GLU A 167 -5.56 -21.17 2.07
N ILE A 168 -6.05 -21.93 3.03
CA ILE A 168 -6.80 -21.44 4.18
C ILE A 168 -5.83 -21.35 5.36
N TYR A 169 -5.77 -20.18 5.99
CA TYR A 169 -4.92 -19.90 7.12
C TYR A 169 -5.74 -19.55 8.34
N ARG A 170 -5.26 -20.01 9.51
CA ARG A 170 -5.80 -19.67 10.82
C ARG A 170 -4.68 -19.28 11.76
N ARG A 171 -4.97 -18.35 12.67
CA ARG A 171 -4.18 -18.06 13.87
C ARG A 171 -5.11 -17.78 15.05
N THR A 172 -4.60 -17.89 16.26
CA THR A 172 -5.18 -17.30 17.48
C THR A 172 -4.40 -16.05 17.87
N TYR A 173 -4.84 -15.32 18.88
CA TYR A 173 -4.15 -14.12 19.38
C TYR A 173 -2.66 -14.36 19.67
N ARG A 174 -2.31 -15.52 20.25
CA ARG A 174 -0.92 -15.86 20.64
C ARG A 174 -0.19 -16.76 19.66
N SER A 175 -0.70 -16.98 18.46
CA SER A 175 -0.08 -17.87 17.49
C SER A 175 0.23 -17.17 16.17
N SER A 176 1.24 -17.66 15.46
CA SER A 176 1.51 -17.28 14.07
C SER A 176 0.46 -17.91 13.13
N TRP A 177 0.34 -17.34 11.92
CA TRP A 177 -0.49 -17.89 10.87
C TRP A 177 -0.05 -19.29 10.48
N LYS A 178 -0.97 -20.25 10.57
CA LYS A 178 -0.78 -21.64 10.15
C LYS A 178 -1.74 -21.96 9.01
N ARG A 179 -1.22 -22.53 7.92
CA ARG A 179 -2.09 -23.10 6.89
C ARG A 179 -2.77 -24.33 7.41
N ILE A 180 -4.13 -24.33 7.43
CA ILE A 180 -4.93 -25.43 7.91
C ILE A 180 -5.45 -26.31 6.77
N ALA A 181 -5.59 -25.74 5.56
CA ALA A 181 -6.04 -26.51 4.39
C ALA A 181 -5.54 -25.89 3.09
N ARG A 182 -5.57 -26.69 2.02
CA ARG A 182 -5.49 -26.28 0.63
C ARG A 182 -6.59 -26.97 -0.14
N VAL A 183 -7.39 -26.20 -0.89
CA VAL A 183 -8.51 -26.70 -1.69
C VAL A 183 -8.40 -26.26 -3.14
N LYS A 184 -9.03 -26.96 -4.08
CA LYS A 184 -9.02 -26.59 -5.51
C LYS A 184 -9.76 -25.28 -5.76
N SER A 185 -9.44 -24.57 -6.84
CA SER A 185 -10.00 -23.24 -7.16
C SER A 185 -11.51 -23.21 -7.47
N ASN A 186 -12.12 -24.37 -7.68
CA ASN A 186 -13.58 -24.49 -7.80
C ASN A 186 -14.30 -24.61 -6.45
N THR A 187 -13.55 -24.76 -5.35
CA THR A 187 -14.07 -24.85 -3.97
C THR A 187 -13.97 -23.46 -3.34
N LEU A 188 -15.14 -22.87 -3.03
CA LEU A 188 -15.24 -21.51 -2.46
C LEU A 188 -15.76 -21.54 -1.02
N LYS A 189 -15.74 -22.70 -0.38
CA LYS A 189 -16.16 -22.91 1.01
C LYS A 189 -15.22 -23.90 1.69
N TYR A 190 -15.08 -23.77 2.99
CA TYR A 190 -14.32 -24.71 3.82
C TYR A 190 -14.93 -24.78 5.21
N LYS A 191 -15.05 -25.97 5.76
CA LYS A 191 -15.45 -26.17 7.15
C LYS A 191 -14.21 -26.52 7.97
N ASP A 192 -13.81 -25.61 8.87
CA ASP A 192 -12.78 -25.88 9.86
C ASP A 192 -13.42 -26.66 11.02
N THR A 193 -13.02 -27.90 11.19
CA THR A 193 -13.49 -28.79 12.25
C THR A 193 -12.57 -28.83 13.47
N THR A 194 -11.49 -28.07 13.44
CA THR A 194 -10.45 -28.04 14.47
C THR A 194 -10.12 -26.63 14.97
N PRO A 195 -11.11 -25.69 15.06
CA PRO A 195 -10.82 -24.38 15.61
C PRO A 195 -10.42 -24.51 17.08
N VAL A 196 -9.63 -23.56 17.56
CA VAL A 196 -9.23 -23.52 18.97
C VAL A 196 -10.39 -22.97 19.78
N ARG A 197 -10.94 -23.80 20.67
CA ARG A 197 -12.08 -23.41 21.51
C ARG A 197 -11.63 -22.50 22.65
N GLY A 198 -12.49 -21.56 23.05
CA GLY A 198 -12.18 -20.57 24.08
C GLY A 198 -11.25 -19.44 23.62
N TRP A 199 -10.94 -19.38 22.32
CA TRP A 199 -10.07 -18.36 21.73
C TRP A 199 -10.69 -17.80 20.46
N ALA A 200 -10.37 -16.55 20.18
CA ALA A 200 -10.61 -15.94 18.89
C ALA A 200 -9.76 -16.66 17.82
N ASN A 201 -10.42 -17.19 16.80
CA ASN A 201 -9.80 -17.79 15.63
C ASN A 201 -9.88 -16.79 14.48
N TYR A 202 -8.74 -16.30 14.03
CA TYR A 202 -8.60 -15.40 12.89
C TYR A 202 -8.37 -16.20 11.63
N TYR A 203 -9.13 -15.92 10.59
CA TYR A 203 -9.04 -16.62 9.31
C TYR A 203 -8.63 -15.68 8.18
N ALA A 204 -7.84 -16.20 7.27
CA ALA A 204 -7.52 -15.57 5.99
C ALA A 204 -7.39 -16.64 4.91
N VAL A 205 -7.65 -16.24 3.66
CA VAL A 205 -7.53 -17.13 2.50
C VAL A 205 -6.59 -16.48 1.49
N CYS A 206 -5.70 -17.27 0.89
CA CYS A 206 -4.81 -16.85 -0.19
C CYS A 206 -5.11 -17.65 -1.45
N GLY A 207 -5.05 -17.03 -2.63
CA GLY A 207 -4.93 -17.76 -3.89
C GLY A 207 -3.55 -18.42 -3.98
N TYR A 208 -3.48 -19.61 -4.57
CA TYR A 208 -2.25 -20.35 -4.80
C TYR A 208 -2.16 -20.85 -6.24
N ASP A 209 -1.03 -20.61 -6.88
CA ASP A 209 -0.69 -21.18 -8.19
C ASP A 209 0.28 -22.34 -8.01
N SER A 210 -0.18 -23.56 -8.26
CA SER A 210 0.61 -24.77 -8.07
C SER A 210 1.76 -24.92 -9.07
N LYS A 211 1.64 -24.35 -10.27
CA LYS A 211 2.65 -24.42 -11.33
C LYS A 211 3.90 -23.62 -10.97
N THR A 212 3.71 -22.44 -10.41
CA THR A 212 4.82 -21.57 -9.99
C THR A 212 5.10 -21.64 -8.51
N LYS A 213 4.28 -22.39 -7.74
CA LYS A 213 4.34 -22.50 -6.27
C LYS A 213 4.23 -21.13 -5.58
N THR A 214 3.39 -20.25 -6.13
CA THR A 214 3.24 -18.89 -5.65
C THR A 214 1.96 -18.73 -4.87
N THR A 215 2.08 -18.27 -3.62
CA THR A 215 0.96 -17.87 -2.76
C THR A 215 0.74 -16.37 -2.93
N GLY A 216 -0.51 -15.95 -3.11
CA GLY A 216 -0.93 -14.56 -3.16
C GLY A 216 -0.95 -13.89 -1.78
N ASN A 217 -1.34 -12.63 -1.76
CA ASN A 217 -1.56 -11.91 -0.50
C ASN A 217 -2.73 -12.53 0.27
N ARG A 218 -2.71 -12.36 1.60
CA ARG A 218 -3.85 -12.76 2.43
C ARG A 218 -5.06 -11.88 2.11
N SER A 219 -6.24 -12.49 2.19
CA SER A 219 -7.52 -11.79 2.16
C SER A 219 -7.66 -10.80 3.33
N ASN A 220 -8.76 -10.06 3.37
CA ASN A 220 -9.26 -9.51 4.62
C ASN A 220 -9.37 -10.62 5.67
N ILE A 221 -9.19 -10.24 6.94
CA ILE A 221 -9.23 -11.16 8.08
C ILE A 221 -10.64 -11.15 8.64
N LEU A 222 -11.20 -12.33 8.89
CA LEU A 222 -12.43 -12.51 9.65
C LEU A 222 -12.17 -13.35 10.88
N LEU A 223 -13.00 -13.14 11.89
CA LEU A 223 -12.90 -13.73 13.21
C LEU A 223 -14.08 -14.68 13.47
N ALA A 224 -13.81 -15.78 14.14
CA ALA A 224 -14.82 -16.61 14.80
C ALA A 224 -14.37 -16.98 16.22
N VAL A 225 -15.27 -16.83 17.17
CA VAL A 225 -15.06 -17.18 18.57
C VAL A 225 -15.95 -18.38 18.89
N LEU A 226 -15.34 -19.46 19.38
CA LEU A 226 -16.06 -20.64 19.85
C LEU A 226 -16.00 -20.69 21.36
N ASP A 227 -17.12 -21.03 21.97
CA ASP A 227 -17.21 -21.17 23.40
C ASP A 227 -16.23 -22.25 23.91
N SER A 228 -15.61 -22.00 25.06
CA SER A 228 -14.83 -23.02 25.77
C SER A 228 -15.73 -24.00 26.43
N PRO A 229 -15.40 -25.31 26.44
CA PRO A 229 -16.13 -26.27 27.27
C PRO A 229 -16.08 -25.97 28.77
N GLN A 230 -15.06 -25.18 29.18
CA GLN A 230 -14.84 -24.81 30.58
C GLN A 230 -15.36 -23.42 30.95
N PHE A 231 -15.64 -22.59 29.95
CA PHE A 231 -16.11 -21.21 30.14
C PHE A 231 -17.28 -20.97 29.19
N THR A 232 -18.48 -21.02 29.69
CA THR A 232 -19.68 -20.57 28.97
C THR A 232 -19.77 -19.06 29.04
N PHE A 233 -19.09 -18.35 28.15
CA PHE A 233 -19.36 -16.95 27.96
C PHE A 233 -20.45 -16.77 26.90
N PRO A 234 -21.68 -16.41 27.29
CA PRO A 234 -22.79 -16.26 26.36
C PRO A 234 -22.53 -15.18 25.31
N THR A 235 -21.68 -14.19 25.65
CA THR A 235 -21.29 -13.11 24.74
C THR A 235 -19.87 -12.60 25.06
N VAL A 236 -19.24 -11.92 24.11
CA VAL A 236 -17.99 -11.15 24.34
C VAL A 236 -18.14 -10.19 25.52
N ARG A 237 -19.34 -9.60 25.69
CA ARG A 237 -19.69 -8.73 26.80
C ARG A 237 -19.52 -9.43 28.16
N ASP A 238 -20.00 -10.67 28.29
CA ASP A 238 -19.94 -11.38 29.56
C ASP A 238 -18.50 -11.79 29.90
N ALA A 239 -17.69 -12.12 28.89
CA ALA A 239 -16.26 -12.33 29.08
C ALA A 239 -15.56 -11.06 29.59
N TYR A 240 -15.92 -9.89 29.08
CA TYR A 240 -15.38 -8.62 29.56
C TYR A 240 -15.84 -8.28 30.97
N VAL A 241 -17.11 -8.56 31.30
CA VAL A 241 -17.64 -8.38 32.67
C VAL A 241 -16.89 -9.24 33.67
N ASP A 242 -16.54 -10.48 33.32
CA ASP A 242 -15.80 -11.36 34.23
C ASP A 242 -14.33 -10.92 34.37
N VAL A 243 -13.69 -10.44 33.32
CA VAL A 243 -12.37 -9.80 33.42
C VAL A 243 -12.42 -8.59 34.35
N LEU A 244 -13.41 -7.71 34.18
CA LEU A 244 -13.57 -6.53 35.03
C LEU A 244 -13.84 -6.88 36.49
N ARG A 245 -14.65 -7.92 36.78
CA ARG A 245 -14.89 -8.41 38.15
C ARG A 245 -13.61 -8.94 38.79
N ALA A 246 -12.81 -9.71 38.05
CA ALA A 246 -11.57 -10.24 38.56
C ALA A 246 -10.52 -9.17 38.79
N VAL A 247 -10.39 -8.16 37.90
CA VAL A 247 -9.53 -7.00 38.12
C VAL A 247 -9.97 -6.23 39.37
N LYS A 248 -11.26 -6.02 39.56
CA LYS A 248 -11.81 -5.36 40.74
C LYS A 248 -11.57 -6.15 42.04
N ALA A 249 -11.51 -7.48 41.96
CA ALA A 249 -11.18 -8.36 43.07
C ALA A 249 -9.67 -8.41 43.37
N GLY A 250 -8.83 -7.76 42.55
CA GLY A 250 -7.38 -7.76 42.73
C GLY A 250 -6.68 -9.00 42.12
N ASP A 251 -7.38 -9.76 41.28
CA ASP A 251 -6.80 -10.91 40.62
C ASP A 251 -5.86 -10.51 39.49
N LYS A 252 -4.74 -11.22 39.36
CA LYS A 252 -3.84 -11.06 38.24
C LYS A 252 -4.40 -11.74 37.00
N ILE A 253 -4.74 -10.95 35.97
CA ILE A 253 -5.24 -11.46 34.69
C ILE A 253 -4.26 -11.17 33.59
N GLY A 254 -3.60 -12.19 33.08
CA GLY A 254 -2.66 -12.09 31.98
C GLY A 254 -1.47 -11.18 32.29
N MET A 255 -1.34 -10.05 31.57
CA MET A 255 -0.29 -9.05 31.79
C MET A 255 -0.71 -7.89 32.72
N ILE A 256 -1.95 -7.93 33.22
CA ILE A 256 -2.42 -6.89 34.15
C ILE A 256 -1.89 -7.24 35.54
N GLU A 257 -0.93 -6.48 36.04
CA GLU A 257 -0.46 -6.63 37.41
C GLU A 257 -1.56 -6.20 38.38
N PRO A 258 -1.69 -6.87 39.57
CA PRO A 258 -2.61 -6.42 40.61
C PRO A 258 -2.27 -4.99 40.98
N MET A 259 -3.26 -4.11 41.02
CA MET A 259 -3.04 -2.73 41.44
C MET A 259 -2.63 -2.70 42.92
N PRO A 260 -1.49 -2.11 43.28
CA PRO A 260 -0.94 -2.23 44.65
C PRO A 260 -1.70 -1.43 45.72
N TYR A 261 -2.66 -0.61 45.29
CA TYR A 261 -3.42 0.26 46.22
C TYR A 261 -4.90 0.24 45.84
N GLY A 262 -5.76 0.06 46.79
CA GLY A 262 -7.21 -0.08 46.69
C GLY A 262 -7.83 0.76 45.57
N THR A 263 -8.59 0.09 44.71
CA THR A 263 -9.17 0.65 43.49
C THR A 263 -10.03 1.87 43.82
N VAL A 264 -9.62 3.02 43.34
CA VAL A 264 -10.37 4.25 43.54
C VAL A 264 -11.48 4.37 42.50
N ASN A 265 -11.19 4.19 41.22
CA ASN A 265 -12.20 4.08 40.15
C ASN A 265 -11.64 3.26 38.98
N LEU A 266 -12.39 2.27 38.50
CA LEU A 266 -12.09 1.56 37.27
C LEU A 266 -12.92 2.16 36.15
N GLU A 267 -12.24 2.69 35.15
CA GLU A 267 -12.86 3.06 33.88
C GLU A 267 -12.52 1.99 32.85
N TYR A 268 -13.46 1.70 31.98
CA TYR A 268 -13.20 0.81 30.86
C TYR A 268 -13.79 1.35 29.57
N PHE A 269 -13.12 1.08 28.48
CA PHE A 269 -13.58 1.38 27.13
C PHE A 269 -13.50 0.13 26.29
N VAL A 270 -14.50 -0.04 25.42
CA VAL A 270 -14.49 -1.09 24.41
C VAL A 270 -14.38 -0.39 23.07
N PHE A 271 -13.25 -0.53 22.42
CA PHE A 271 -12.94 0.18 21.19
C PHE A 271 -12.06 -0.66 20.28
N ASP A 272 -12.35 -0.68 18.98
CA ASP A 272 -11.53 -1.34 17.97
C ASP A 272 -10.33 -0.42 17.63
N MET A 273 -9.19 -0.65 18.31
CA MET A 273 -8.00 0.20 18.16
C MET A 273 -7.21 -0.07 16.87
N ASN A 274 -7.32 -1.27 16.33
CA ASN A 274 -6.53 -1.70 15.18
C ASN A 274 -7.38 -1.83 13.91
N ASN A 275 -8.67 -1.44 13.99
CA ASN A 275 -9.63 -1.47 12.90
C ASN A 275 -9.76 -2.86 12.23
N ASP A 276 -9.69 -3.93 13.04
CA ASP A 276 -9.89 -5.31 12.59
C ASP A 276 -11.33 -5.82 12.82
N SER A 277 -12.23 -4.95 13.24
CA SER A 277 -13.62 -5.19 13.61
C SER A 277 -13.79 -6.03 14.87
N ILE A 278 -12.76 -6.09 15.72
CA ILE A 278 -12.79 -6.74 17.02
C ILE A 278 -12.52 -5.68 18.07
N PRO A 279 -13.50 -5.33 18.88
CA PRO A 279 -13.26 -4.35 19.92
C PRO A 279 -12.33 -4.91 21.02
N GLU A 280 -11.33 -4.15 21.39
CA GLU A 280 -10.48 -4.40 22.53
C GLU A 280 -11.12 -3.84 23.79
N LEU A 281 -10.92 -4.56 24.93
CA LEU A 281 -11.25 -4.04 26.23
C LEU A 281 -10.02 -3.33 26.82
N ILE A 282 -10.15 -2.01 26.99
CA ILE A 282 -9.16 -1.20 27.67
C ILE A 282 -9.66 -0.95 29.09
N VAL A 283 -8.87 -1.34 30.08
CA VAL A 283 -9.15 -1.07 31.49
C VAL A 283 -8.14 -0.07 32.00
N GLY A 284 -8.62 1.03 32.54
CA GLY A 284 -7.82 2.04 33.17
C GLY A 284 -8.28 2.30 34.61
N SER A 285 -7.44 2.87 35.42
CA SER A 285 -7.81 3.41 36.73
C SER A 285 -7.29 4.82 36.91
N ASP A 286 -8.05 5.63 37.63
CA ASP A 286 -7.51 6.87 38.17
C ASP A 286 -6.51 6.52 39.25
N CYS A 287 -5.22 6.62 38.94
CA CYS A 287 -4.16 6.51 39.94
C CYS A 287 -3.68 7.92 40.29
N PRO A 288 -4.02 8.46 41.46
CA PRO A 288 -3.42 9.70 41.91
C PRO A 288 -1.93 9.43 42.18
N TRP A 289 -1.05 10.22 41.60
CA TRP A 289 0.37 10.22 41.94
C TRP A 289 0.76 11.61 42.42
N GLU A 290 1.64 11.63 43.38
CA GLU A 290 2.11 12.86 43.98
C GLU A 290 3.55 13.13 43.48
N GLU A 291 3.77 14.32 42.93
CA GLU A 291 5.07 14.86 42.62
C GLU A 291 5.22 16.18 43.39
N GLY A 292 5.85 16.12 44.55
CA GLY A 292 5.91 17.24 45.48
C GLY A 292 4.51 17.58 46.06
N ASP A 293 4.19 18.88 46.15
CA ASP A 293 2.90 19.38 46.72
C ASP A 293 1.72 19.36 45.73
N LYS A 294 1.84 18.71 44.58
CA LYS A 294 0.78 18.67 43.54
C LYS A 294 0.32 17.25 43.26
N THR A 295 -0.96 16.99 43.44
CA THR A 295 -1.63 15.74 43.05
C THR A 295 -2.09 15.83 41.61
N TYR A 296 -1.65 14.90 40.77
CA TYR A 296 -2.08 14.78 39.38
C TYR A 296 -2.85 13.47 39.21
N THR A 297 -3.95 13.50 38.46
CA THR A 297 -4.67 12.30 38.06
C THR A 297 -4.27 11.98 36.61
N ARG A 298 -3.64 10.83 36.40
CA ARG A 298 -3.34 10.32 35.06
C ARG A 298 -4.40 9.29 34.69
N LYS A 299 -5.18 9.57 33.62
CA LYS A 299 -5.99 8.54 32.97
C LYS A 299 -5.04 7.68 32.14
N ILE A 300 -4.97 6.40 32.44
CA ILE A 300 -4.23 5.40 31.68
C ILE A 300 -5.24 4.66 30.80
#